data_6697190b1cf60738fd4753541c5f238b
#
_entry.id   6697190b1cf60738fd4753541c5f238b
#
_cell.length_a   1.000
_cell.length_b   1.000
_cell.length_c   1.000
_cell.angle_alpha   90.00
_cell.angle_beta   90.00
_cell.angle_gamma   90.00
#
_symmetry.space_group_name_H-M   'P 1'
#
loop_
_entity.id
_entity.type
_entity.pdbx_description
1 polymer ?
#
loop_
_entity_poly.entity_id
_entity_poly.type
_entity_poly.pdbx_seq_one_letter_code
_entity_poly.pdbx_strand_id
1 'polypeptide(L)' 'MKNTLYEGYEGPRLPRQIQVKRVQRVIREELTDIQREVLLAYYMENRTIPQIAEDRGVNKSTVSRTLRRAEGKLRRYLRY' A
#
# COMPACT_ATOMS: atom_id res chain seq x y z
N MET A 1 -10.51 1.10 10.56
CA MET A 1 -10.27 1.37 9.15
C MET A 1 -10.15 0.09 8.35
N LYS A 2 -10.69 0.07 7.17
CA LYS A 2 -10.61 -1.10 6.31
C LYS A 2 -9.21 -1.24 5.74
N ASN A 3 -8.73 -2.47 5.71
CA ASN A 3 -7.47 -2.76 5.06
C ASN A 3 -7.73 -3.30 3.67
N THR A 4 -7.76 -2.39 2.68
CA THR A 4 -8.09 -2.75 1.32
C THR A 4 -7.02 -3.58 0.62
N LEU A 5 -5.86 -3.76 1.24
CA LEU A 5 -4.85 -4.65 0.67
C LEU A 5 -5.37 -6.09 0.56
N TYR A 6 -6.27 -6.46 1.45
CA TYR A 6 -6.81 -7.83 1.48
C TYR A 6 -8.27 -7.92 1.14
N GLU A 7 -9.03 -6.83 1.27
CA GLU A 7 -10.42 -6.82 0.86
C GLU A 7 -10.50 -6.99 -0.65
N GLY A 8 -11.28 -7.89 -1.11
CA GLY A 8 -11.42 -8.14 -2.54
C GLY A 8 -10.29 -8.95 -3.15
N TYR A 9 -9.33 -9.38 -2.33
CA TYR A 9 -8.31 -10.29 -2.82
C TYR A 9 -8.89 -11.69 -2.93
N GLU A 10 -8.94 -12.23 -4.14
CA GLU A 10 -9.62 -13.49 -4.40
C GLU A 10 -8.67 -14.66 -4.64
N GLY A 11 -7.38 -14.43 -4.55
CA GLY A 11 -6.41 -15.51 -4.70
C GLY A 11 -6.31 -16.38 -3.46
N PRO A 12 -5.52 -17.46 -3.55
CA PRO A 12 -5.26 -18.29 -2.38
C PRO A 12 -4.67 -17.46 -1.26
N ARG A 13 -5.10 -17.74 -0.03
CA ARG A 13 -4.61 -17.00 1.13
C ARG A 13 -3.54 -17.78 1.85
N LEU A 14 -2.46 -17.09 2.16
CA LEU A 14 -1.42 -17.65 3.01
C LEU A 14 -1.85 -17.54 4.47
N PRO A 15 -1.28 -18.37 5.36
CA PRO A 15 -1.44 -18.14 6.78
C PRO A 15 -1.06 -16.71 7.14
N ARG A 16 -1.76 -16.16 8.12
CA ARG A 16 -1.61 -14.74 8.44
C ARG A 16 -0.17 -14.32 8.68
N GLN A 17 0.57 -15.12 9.41
CA GLN A 17 1.96 -14.79 9.72
C GLN A 17 2.82 -14.65 8.47
N ILE A 18 2.63 -15.57 7.53
CA ILE A 18 3.37 -15.53 6.27
C ILE A 18 2.94 -14.34 5.44
N GLN A 19 1.63 -14.04 5.41
CA GLN A 19 1.12 -12.91 4.67
C GLN A 19 1.72 -11.60 5.17
N VAL A 20 1.79 -11.41 6.47
CA VAL A 20 2.36 -10.20 7.05
C VAL A 20 3.83 -10.06 6.67
N LYS A 21 4.60 -11.13 6.79
CA LYS A 21 6.01 -11.08 6.44
C LYS A 21 6.22 -10.78 4.97
N ARG A 22 5.41 -11.36 4.09
CA ARG A 22 5.52 -11.11 2.67
C ARG A 22 5.16 -9.67 2.32
N VAL A 23 4.11 -9.14 2.94
CA VAL A 23 3.73 -7.75 2.72
C VAL A 23 4.86 -6.82 3.16
N GLN A 24 5.42 -7.05 4.33
CA GLN A 24 6.51 -6.24 4.83
C GLN A 24 7.73 -6.30 3.92
N ARG A 25 8.03 -7.47 3.40
CA ARG A 25 9.15 -7.65 2.50
C ARG A 25 8.94 -6.89 1.20
N VAL A 26 7.76 -6.99 0.61
CA VAL A 26 7.43 -6.27 -0.62
C VAL A 26 7.51 -4.77 -0.40
N ILE A 27 6.95 -4.29 0.70
CA ILE A 27 7.00 -2.88 1.04
C ILE A 27 8.44 -2.40 1.16
N ARG A 28 9.30 -3.19 1.78
CA ARG A 28 10.69 -2.81 1.99
C ARG A 28 11.53 -2.92 0.72
N GLU A 29 11.32 -3.95 -0.09
CA GLU A 29 12.22 -4.29 -1.18
C GLU A 29 11.73 -3.86 -2.55
N GLU A 30 10.42 -3.81 -2.77
CA GLU A 30 9.87 -3.61 -4.10
C GLU A 30 9.27 -2.24 -4.33
N LEU A 31 8.93 -1.52 -3.27
CA LEU A 31 8.36 -0.19 -3.41
C LEU A 31 9.45 0.88 -3.39
N THR A 32 9.24 1.94 -4.18
CA THR A 32 10.09 3.12 -4.06
C THR A 32 9.84 3.79 -2.71
N ASP A 33 10.74 4.67 -2.29
CA ASP A 33 10.59 5.35 -1.02
C ASP A 33 9.26 6.10 -0.94
N ILE A 34 8.90 6.81 -2.01
CA ILE A 34 7.67 7.59 -2.00
C ILE A 34 6.43 6.70 -1.99
N GLN A 35 6.49 5.58 -2.73
CA GLN A 35 5.39 4.61 -2.72
C GLN A 35 5.19 4.02 -1.34
N ARG A 36 6.29 3.68 -0.68
CA ARG A 36 6.24 3.13 0.68
C ARG A 36 5.67 4.14 1.66
N GLU A 37 6.14 5.38 1.62
CA GLU A 37 5.68 6.40 2.54
C GLU A 37 4.19 6.69 2.36
N VAL A 38 3.74 6.80 1.13
CA VAL A 38 2.32 7.05 0.86
C VAL A 38 1.46 5.88 1.32
N LEU A 39 1.91 4.67 1.01
CA LEU A 39 1.18 3.46 1.40
C LEU A 39 1.04 3.37 2.92
N LEU A 40 2.13 3.57 3.63
CA LEU A 40 2.12 3.48 5.09
C LEU A 40 1.29 4.60 5.72
N ALA A 41 1.38 5.81 5.17
CA ALA A 41 0.58 6.92 5.67
C ALA A 41 -0.91 6.61 5.54
N TYR A 42 -1.29 6.06 4.41
CA TYR A 42 -2.70 5.78 4.16
C TYR A 42 -3.23 4.61 5.00
N TYR A 43 -2.49 3.50 5.02
CA TYR A 43 -2.99 2.27 5.66
C TYR A 43 -2.63 2.15 7.12
N MET A 44 -1.46 2.62 7.52
CA MET A 44 -1.02 2.46 8.91
C MET A 44 -1.32 3.68 9.76
N GLU A 45 -1.23 4.87 9.18
CA GLU A 45 -1.47 6.11 9.93
C GLU A 45 -2.87 6.65 9.73
N ASN A 46 -3.68 6.00 8.91
CA ASN A 46 -5.07 6.39 8.66
C ASN A 46 -5.22 7.82 8.12
N ARG A 47 -4.22 8.28 7.37
CA ARG A 47 -4.28 9.61 6.77
C ARG A 47 -5.07 9.56 5.47
N THR A 48 -5.83 10.62 5.22
CA THR A 48 -6.59 10.70 3.96
C THR A 48 -5.66 11.15 2.83
N ILE A 49 -6.09 10.89 1.59
CA ILE A 49 -5.33 11.33 0.42
C ILE A 49 -5.10 12.84 0.44
N PRO A 50 -6.13 13.67 0.73
CA PRO A 50 -5.89 15.12 0.85
C PRO A 50 -4.85 15.49 1.91
N GLN A 51 -4.86 14.80 3.05
CA GLN A 51 -3.89 15.08 4.10
C GLN A 51 -2.47 14.73 3.66
N ILE A 52 -2.32 13.60 3.01
CA ILE A 52 -1.00 13.18 2.51
C ILE A 52 -0.50 14.17 1.45
N ALA A 53 -1.39 14.58 0.55
CA ALA A 53 -1.03 15.54 -0.49
C ALA A 53 -0.57 16.86 0.11
N GLU A 54 -1.29 17.35 1.11
CA GLU A 54 -0.93 18.59 1.78
C GLU A 54 0.42 18.47 2.48
N ASP A 55 0.64 17.37 3.21
CA ASP A 55 1.89 17.15 3.91
C ASP A 55 3.07 17.10 2.97
N ARG A 56 2.90 16.55 1.78
CA ARG A 56 3.99 16.40 0.83
C ARG A 56 4.06 17.54 -0.17
N GLY A 57 3.12 18.47 -0.14
CA GLY A 57 3.11 19.59 -1.08
C GLY A 57 2.86 19.19 -2.51
N VAL A 58 2.02 18.19 -2.73
CA VAL A 58 1.70 17.69 -4.07
C VAL A 58 0.19 17.64 -4.26
N ASN A 59 -0.24 17.37 -5.48
CA ASN A 59 -1.66 17.23 -5.80
C ASN A 59 -2.23 15.93 -5.28
N LYS A 60 -3.53 15.94 -5.00
CA LYS A 60 -4.25 14.73 -4.60
C LYS A 60 -4.11 13.62 -5.65
N SER A 61 -4.16 14.00 -6.92
CA SER A 61 -4.03 13.02 -8.00
C SER A 61 -2.66 12.36 -8.00
N THR A 62 -1.62 13.08 -7.61
CA THR A 62 -0.28 12.51 -7.50
C THR A 62 -0.24 11.45 -6.40
N VAL A 63 -0.83 11.74 -5.24
CA VAL A 63 -0.91 10.80 -4.14
C VAL A 63 -1.72 9.58 -4.54
N SER A 64 -2.87 9.82 -5.17
CA SER A 64 -3.75 8.74 -5.61
C SER A 64 -3.05 7.80 -6.58
N ARG A 65 -2.33 8.35 -7.56
CA ARG A 65 -1.58 7.53 -8.52
C ARG A 65 -0.45 6.75 -7.85
N THR A 66 0.26 7.40 -6.93
CA THR A 66 1.35 6.76 -6.21
C THR A 66 0.82 5.60 -5.37
N LEU A 67 -0.28 5.83 -4.67
CA LEU A 67 -0.92 4.80 -3.85
C LEU A 67 -1.36 3.63 -4.71
N ARG A 68 -2.00 3.93 -5.86
CA ARG A 68 -2.47 2.88 -6.76
C ARG A 68 -1.32 2.05 -7.31
N ARG A 69 -0.19 2.68 -7.64
CA ARG A 69 0.98 1.95 -8.11
C ARG A 69 1.56 1.07 -7.02
N ALA A 70 1.61 1.57 -5.79
CA ALA A 70 2.09 0.78 -4.66
C ALA A 70 1.19 -0.44 -4.44
N GLU A 71 -0.13 -0.22 -4.46
CA GLU A 71 -1.09 -1.32 -4.32
C GLU A 71 -0.95 -2.34 -5.45
N GLY A 72 -0.72 -1.85 -6.66
CA GLY A 72 -0.53 -2.72 -7.81
C GLY A 72 0.68 -3.63 -7.65
N LYS A 73 1.78 -3.07 -7.14
CA LYS A 73 2.97 -3.87 -6.86
C LYS A 73 2.71 -4.91 -5.80
N LEU A 74 2.01 -4.52 -4.73
CA LEU A 74 1.67 -5.48 -3.67
C LEU A 74 0.84 -6.63 -4.22
N ARG A 75 -0.16 -6.33 -5.04
CA ARG A 75 -0.99 -7.38 -5.64
C ARG A 75 -0.17 -8.31 -6.50
N ARG A 76 0.76 -7.74 -7.27
CA ARG A 76 1.61 -8.54 -8.15
C ARG A 76 2.49 -9.51 -7.36
N TYR A 77 3.11 -9.04 -6.30
CA TYR A 77 4.06 -9.85 -5.55
C TYR A 77 3.40 -10.77 -4.54
N LEU A 78 2.15 -10.50 -4.17
CA LEU A 78 1.40 -11.35 -3.25
C LEU A 78 0.47 -12.32 -3.97
N ARG A 79 0.55 -12.38 -5.26
CA ARG A 79 -0.32 -13.20 -6.08
C ARG A 79 0.18 -14.64 -6.15
N TYR A 80 -0.74 -15.61 -6.08
CA TYR A 80 -0.41 -17.04 -6.11
C TYR A 80 -1.25 -17.80 -7.09
#